data_313494d34859b89f44e588f90ed1d51e
#
_entry.id   313494d34859b89f44e588f90ed1d51e
#
_cell.length_a   1.000
_cell.length_b   1.000
_cell.length_c   1.000
_cell.angle_alpha   90.00
_cell.angle_beta   90.00
_cell.angle_gamma   90.00
#
_symmetry.space_group_name_H-M   'P 1'
#
loop_
_entity.id
_entity.type
_entity.pdbx_description
1 polymer ?
#
loop_
_entity_poly.entity_id
_entity_poly.type
_entity_poly.pdbx_seq_one_letter_code
_entity_poly.pdbx_strand_id
1 'polypeptide(L)'
;MHLMVDRAGVMVSRGKTLAKVLGSASRLEDAFIPANNLGHRIRFEELFPQLGCGRRVFLQLRDHGGVSLRGHGVHLSPDIAMLNLGFGIYLSSAVQKFELNDSDFPPSDLAMEFLFLHEANRAALLELSRLYRQTRDRSRSLTSSLALQDERHASIAALHERPHVVLSHDPPHASRSP
;
A
#
# COMPACT_ATOMS: atom_id res chain seq x y z
N MET A 1 -11.15 -19.17 -8.23
CA MET A 1 -11.62 -20.15 -7.20
C MET A 1 -13.12 -20.36 -7.34
N HIS A 2 -13.62 -21.60 -7.23
CA HIS A 2 -15.07 -21.88 -7.39
C HIS A 2 -15.73 -22.34 -6.10
N LEU A 3 -17.00 -22.01 -5.97
CA LEU A 3 -17.89 -22.42 -4.89
C LEU A 3 -19.26 -22.74 -5.48
N MET A 4 -19.80 -23.92 -5.22
CA MET A 4 -21.17 -24.27 -5.57
C MET A 4 -22.04 -24.24 -4.33
N VAL A 5 -23.17 -23.56 -4.43
CA VAL A 5 -24.12 -23.42 -3.33
C VAL A 5 -25.51 -23.78 -3.80
N ASP A 6 -26.29 -24.40 -2.93
CA ASP A 6 -27.71 -24.60 -3.16
C ASP A 6 -28.53 -23.37 -2.74
N ARG A 7 -29.83 -23.41 -3.04
CA ARG A 7 -30.77 -22.35 -2.71
C ARG A 7 -30.89 -22.09 -1.19
N ALA A 8 -30.62 -23.11 -0.36
CA ALA A 8 -30.61 -23.00 1.10
C ALA A 8 -29.28 -22.47 1.66
N GLY A 9 -28.30 -22.13 0.79
CA GLY A 9 -26.98 -21.63 1.20
C GLY A 9 -26.02 -22.72 1.64
N VAL A 10 -26.32 -24.00 1.40
CA VAL A 10 -25.38 -25.08 1.69
C VAL A 10 -24.31 -25.16 0.61
N MET A 11 -23.07 -25.25 1.02
CA MET A 11 -21.93 -25.39 0.11
C MET A 11 -21.81 -26.83 -0.39
N VAL A 12 -22.23 -27.05 -1.64
CA VAL A 12 -22.23 -28.37 -2.29
C VAL A 12 -20.85 -28.79 -2.75
N SER A 13 -20.06 -27.83 -3.25
CA SER A 13 -18.69 -28.07 -3.71
C SER A 13 -17.86 -26.80 -3.57
N ARG A 14 -16.56 -27.00 -3.34
CA ARG A 14 -15.59 -25.90 -3.20
C ARG A 14 -14.22 -26.29 -3.74
N GLY A 15 -13.54 -25.35 -4.40
CA GLY A 15 -12.18 -25.53 -4.86
C GLY A 15 -11.17 -25.61 -3.69
N LYS A 16 -9.99 -26.15 -3.96
CA LYS A 16 -8.92 -26.35 -2.96
C LYS A 16 -8.61 -25.11 -2.11
N THR A 17 -8.42 -23.98 -2.76
CA THR A 17 -8.14 -22.69 -2.09
C THR A 17 -9.24 -22.33 -1.10
N LEU A 18 -10.51 -22.41 -1.52
CA LEU A 18 -11.64 -22.10 -0.64
C LEU A 18 -11.80 -23.13 0.46
N ALA A 19 -11.52 -24.39 0.22
CA ALA A 19 -11.53 -25.43 1.25
C ALA A 19 -10.52 -25.11 2.38
N LYS A 20 -9.33 -24.63 2.01
CA LYS A 20 -8.30 -24.22 2.98
C LYS A 20 -8.71 -22.95 3.76
N VAL A 21 -9.34 -22.00 3.09
CA VAL A 21 -9.78 -20.73 3.71
C VAL A 21 -10.99 -20.90 4.62
N LEU A 22 -11.94 -21.76 4.24
CA LEU A 22 -13.22 -21.92 4.93
C LEU A 22 -13.25 -23.03 5.98
N GLY A 23 -12.20 -23.88 6.01
CA GLY A 23 -12.13 -24.97 6.96
C GLY A 23 -13.37 -25.89 6.91
N SER A 24 -14.04 -26.09 8.04
CA SER A 24 -15.19 -26.99 8.20
C SER A 24 -16.55 -26.34 7.91
N ALA A 25 -16.61 -25.06 7.58
CA ALA A 25 -17.88 -24.39 7.30
C ALA A 25 -18.63 -25.08 6.18
N SER A 26 -19.93 -25.39 6.39
CA SER A 26 -20.78 -26.07 5.44
C SER A 26 -21.84 -25.18 4.79
N ARG A 27 -22.15 -24.04 5.41
CA ARG A 27 -23.10 -23.05 4.90
C ARG A 27 -22.40 -21.75 4.56
N LEU A 28 -22.89 -21.07 3.53
CA LEU A 28 -22.33 -19.80 3.09
C LEU A 28 -22.43 -18.74 4.19
N GLU A 29 -23.52 -18.71 4.93
CA GLU A 29 -23.78 -17.76 6.01
C GLU A 29 -22.84 -17.94 7.21
N ASP A 30 -22.36 -19.17 7.47
CA ASP A 30 -21.39 -19.42 8.56
C ASP A 30 -20.03 -18.83 8.22
N ALA A 31 -19.66 -18.88 6.94
CA ALA A 31 -18.35 -18.45 6.46
C ALA A 31 -18.31 -16.99 6.03
N PHE A 32 -19.39 -16.48 5.46
CA PHE A 32 -19.44 -15.20 4.78
C PHE A 32 -20.56 -14.29 5.23
N ILE A 33 -20.30 -13.01 5.05
CA ILE A 33 -21.31 -11.94 5.09
C ILE A 33 -21.43 -11.43 3.66
N PRO A 34 -22.55 -11.71 2.95
CA PRO A 34 -22.76 -11.15 1.62
C PRO A 34 -22.95 -9.64 1.69
N ALA A 35 -22.44 -8.92 0.68
CA ALA A 35 -22.60 -7.48 0.54
C ALA A 35 -22.96 -7.11 -0.90
N ASN A 36 -23.66 -6.00 -1.07
CA ASN A 36 -23.91 -5.41 -2.37
C ASN A 36 -22.72 -4.57 -2.85
N ASN A 37 -22.80 -4.00 -4.04
CA ASN A 37 -21.74 -3.16 -4.65
C ASN A 37 -21.42 -1.90 -3.83
N LEU A 38 -22.30 -1.48 -2.93
CA LEU A 38 -22.11 -0.32 -2.05
C LEU A 38 -21.56 -0.72 -0.68
N GLY A 39 -21.27 -2.02 -0.46
CA GLY A 39 -20.76 -2.54 0.81
C GLY A 39 -21.84 -2.77 1.87
N HIS A 40 -23.11 -2.60 1.57
CA HIS A 40 -24.19 -2.90 2.50
C HIS A 40 -24.41 -4.40 2.59
N ARG A 41 -24.55 -4.91 3.81
CA ARG A 41 -24.86 -6.32 4.06
C ARG A 41 -26.23 -6.67 3.50
N ILE A 42 -26.28 -7.80 2.83
CA ILE A 42 -27.53 -8.39 2.32
C ILE A 42 -27.68 -9.82 2.84
N ARG A 43 -28.89 -10.35 2.80
CA ARG A 43 -29.12 -11.77 3.14
C ARG A 43 -28.79 -12.67 1.96
N PHE A 44 -28.50 -13.93 2.22
CA PHE A 44 -28.23 -14.90 1.15
C PHE A 44 -29.46 -15.11 0.25
N GLU A 45 -30.65 -15.10 0.83
CA GLU A 45 -31.91 -15.22 0.07
C GLU A 45 -32.09 -14.09 -0.94
N GLU A 46 -31.56 -12.89 -0.64
CA GLU A 46 -31.58 -11.75 -1.56
C GLU A 46 -30.46 -11.85 -2.61
N LEU A 47 -29.34 -12.49 -2.24
CA LEU A 47 -28.20 -12.67 -3.13
C LEU A 47 -28.48 -13.76 -4.17
N PHE A 48 -29.04 -14.89 -3.76
CA PHE A 48 -29.18 -16.08 -4.61
C PHE A 48 -29.94 -15.80 -5.93
N PRO A 49 -31.09 -15.10 -5.96
CA PRO A 49 -31.76 -14.75 -7.21
C PRO A 49 -30.95 -13.81 -8.12
N GLN A 50 -30.03 -13.06 -7.56
CA GLN A 50 -29.20 -12.10 -8.30
C GLN A 50 -27.95 -12.76 -8.94
N LEU A 51 -27.64 -14.00 -8.55
CA LEU A 51 -26.62 -14.80 -9.20
C LEU A 51 -27.05 -15.09 -10.66
N GLY A 52 -26.17 -14.96 -11.60
CA GLY A 52 -26.50 -15.15 -13.00
C GLY A 52 -26.95 -13.90 -13.78
N CYS A 53 -27.23 -12.79 -13.09
CA CYS A 53 -27.56 -11.52 -13.75
C CYS A 53 -26.31 -10.70 -14.15
N GLY A 54 -25.13 -11.30 -14.20
CA GLY A 54 -23.86 -10.62 -14.49
C GLY A 54 -23.38 -9.66 -13.39
N ARG A 55 -24.08 -9.60 -12.27
CA ARG A 55 -23.71 -8.74 -11.14
C ARG A 55 -22.54 -9.31 -10.37
N ARG A 56 -21.69 -8.42 -9.88
CA ARG A 56 -20.60 -8.81 -8.99
C ARG A 56 -21.13 -9.20 -7.62
N VAL A 57 -20.56 -10.25 -7.08
CA VAL A 57 -20.80 -10.75 -5.73
C VAL A 57 -19.65 -10.32 -4.85
N PHE A 58 -19.96 -9.85 -3.64
CA PHE A 58 -18.99 -9.50 -2.60
C PHE A 58 -19.30 -10.34 -1.37
N LEU A 59 -18.32 -11.10 -0.90
CA LEU A 59 -18.43 -11.98 0.26
C LEU A 59 -17.31 -11.64 1.24
N GLN A 60 -17.65 -11.08 2.38
CA GLN A 60 -16.70 -10.82 3.45
C GLN A 60 -16.59 -12.05 4.34
N LEU A 61 -15.36 -12.48 4.64
CA LEU A 61 -15.14 -13.58 5.59
C LEU A 61 -15.56 -13.14 7.01
N ARG A 62 -16.35 -13.98 7.68
CA ARG A 62 -16.92 -13.68 8.99
C ARG A 62 -15.86 -13.69 10.10
N ASP A 63 -15.07 -14.76 10.18
CA ASP A 63 -14.08 -14.97 11.24
C ASP A 63 -12.74 -14.26 10.97
N HIS A 64 -12.60 -13.73 9.78
CA HIS A 64 -11.37 -13.13 9.31
C HIS A 64 -11.62 -11.72 8.76
N GLY A 65 -12.10 -10.83 9.63
CA GLY A 65 -12.38 -9.45 9.30
C GLY A 65 -11.25 -8.78 8.51
N GLY A 66 -11.61 -8.15 7.38
CA GLY A 66 -10.69 -7.49 6.48
C GLY A 66 -10.35 -8.28 5.21
N VAL A 67 -10.69 -9.57 5.09
CA VAL A 67 -10.55 -10.31 3.83
C VAL A 67 -11.92 -10.45 3.18
N SER A 68 -12.04 -9.95 1.96
CA SER A 68 -13.25 -10.06 1.15
C SER A 68 -12.93 -10.74 -0.17
N LEU A 69 -13.85 -11.56 -0.61
CA LEU A 69 -13.88 -12.20 -1.91
C LEU A 69 -14.82 -11.46 -2.83
N ARG A 70 -14.50 -11.40 -4.09
CA ARG A 70 -15.36 -10.82 -5.12
C ARG A 70 -15.38 -11.73 -6.34
N GLY A 71 -16.49 -11.73 -7.03
CA GLY A 71 -16.60 -12.54 -8.24
C GLY A 71 -17.96 -12.42 -8.92
N HIS A 72 -18.31 -13.47 -9.61
CA HIS A 72 -19.57 -13.59 -10.34
C HIS A 72 -20.20 -14.95 -10.05
N GLY A 73 -21.51 -14.99 -10.09
CA GLY A 73 -22.28 -16.22 -9.97
C GLY A 73 -23.04 -16.54 -11.25
N VAL A 74 -23.29 -17.81 -11.46
CA VAL A 74 -24.17 -18.33 -12.52
C VAL A 74 -25.05 -19.42 -11.93
N HIS A 75 -26.32 -19.48 -12.33
CA HIS A 75 -27.19 -20.60 -12.02
C HIS A 75 -26.87 -21.79 -12.93
N LEU A 76 -26.56 -22.93 -12.33
CA LEU A 76 -26.41 -24.19 -13.04
C LEU A 76 -27.75 -24.91 -13.17
N SER A 77 -28.64 -24.70 -12.18
CA SER A 77 -30.01 -25.16 -12.15
C SER A 77 -30.86 -24.19 -11.30
N PRO A 78 -32.20 -24.34 -11.23
CA PRO A 78 -33.00 -23.49 -10.36
C PRO A 78 -32.61 -23.49 -8.89
N ASP A 79 -31.96 -24.56 -8.42
CA ASP A 79 -31.62 -24.77 -7.02
C ASP A 79 -30.10 -24.72 -6.74
N ILE A 80 -29.25 -24.64 -7.77
CA ILE A 80 -27.80 -24.65 -7.62
C ILE A 80 -27.18 -23.50 -8.39
N ALA A 81 -26.32 -22.75 -7.72
CA ALA A 81 -25.50 -21.71 -8.33
C ALA A 81 -24.02 -22.00 -8.14
N MET A 82 -23.21 -21.62 -9.13
CA MET A 82 -21.77 -21.62 -9.05
C MET A 82 -21.26 -20.18 -8.96
N LEU A 83 -20.39 -19.95 -7.99
CA LEU A 83 -19.68 -18.70 -7.77
C LEU A 83 -18.23 -18.87 -8.20
N ASN A 84 -17.75 -17.98 -9.05
CA ASN A 84 -16.32 -17.85 -9.34
C ASN A 84 -15.79 -16.64 -8.58
N LEU A 85 -14.94 -16.89 -7.59
CA LEU A 85 -14.48 -15.91 -6.60
C LEU A 85 -12.98 -15.68 -6.68
N GLY A 86 -12.56 -14.48 -6.31
CA GLY A 86 -11.15 -14.11 -6.18
C GLY A 86 -10.94 -13.16 -5.01
N PHE A 87 -9.74 -13.11 -4.45
CA PHE A 87 -9.39 -12.20 -3.35
C PHE A 87 -9.24 -10.74 -3.79
N GLY A 88 -9.00 -10.51 -5.08
CA GLY A 88 -8.77 -9.16 -5.59
C GLY A 88 -7.61 -8.46 -4.86
N ILE A 89 -7.87 -7.27 -4.32
CA ILE A 89 -6.87 -6.49 -3.57
C ILE A 89 -6.43 -7.12 -2.25
N TYR A 90 -7.19 -8.09 -1.74
CA TYR A 90 -6.88 -8.80 -0.48
C TYR A 90 -5.99 -10.03 -0.68
N LEU A 91 -5.53 -10.29 -1.91
CA LEU A 91 -4.73 -11.48 -2.24
C LEU A 91 -3.48 -11.61 -1.36
N SER A 92 -2.69 -10.55 -1.23
CA SER A 92 -1.46 -10.58 -0.41
C SER A 92 -1.76 -10.91 1.06
N SER A 93 -2.79 -10.28 1.62
CA SER A 93 -3.22 -10.56 3.00
C SER A 93 -3.77 -11.98 3.17
N ALA A 94 -4.48 -12.49 2.17
CA ALA A 94 -5.03 -13.85 2.19
C ALA A 94 -3.93 -14.90 2.10
N VAL A 95 -2.94 -14.71 1.22
CA VAL A 95 -1.79 -15.60 1.09
C VAL A 95 -1.04 -15.73 2.41
N GLN A 96 -0.73 -14.61 3.06
CA GLN A 96 -0.06 -14.62 4.36
C GLN A 96 -0.91 -15.26 5.47
N LYS A 97 -2.19 -14.91 5.53
CA LYS A 97 -3.08 -15.31 6.63
C LYS A 97 -3.47 -16.79 6.58
N PHE A 98 -3.68 -17.32 5.37
CA PHE A 98 -4.12 -18.71 5.16
C PHE A 98 -2.98 -19.60 4.67
N GLU A 99 -1.74 -19.08 4.67
CA GLU A 99 -0.54 -19.81 4.22
C GLU A 99 -0.75 -20.44 2.84
N LEU A 100 -1.34 -19.66 1.92
CA LEU A 100 -1.59 -20.12 0.56
C LEU A 100 -0.29 -20.12 -0.24
N ASN A 101 -0.16 -21.09 -1.13
CA ASN A 101 0.96 -21.22 -2.04
C ASN A 101 0.47 -21.43 -3.47
N ASP A 102 1.39 -21.49 -4.43
CA ASP A 102 1.07 -21.64 -5.84
C ASP A 102 0.18 -22.85 -6.15
N SER A 103 0.39 -23.97 -5.47
CA SER A 103 -0.42 -25.18 -5.67
C SER A 103 -1.86 -25.08 -5.21
N ASP A 104 -2.20 -24.06 -4.42
CA ASP A 104 -3.57 -23.81 -3.96
C ASP A 104 -4.40 -23.11 -5.07
N PHE A 105 -3.75 -22.48 -6.04
CA PHE A 105 -4.41 -21.78 -7.15
C PHE A 105 -4.45 -22.66 -8.41
N PRO A 106 -5.51 -22.53 -9.24
CA PRO A 106 -5.52 -23.17 -10.55
C PRO A 106 -4.38 -22.63 -11.44
N PRO A 107 -3.79 -23.44 -12.33
CA PRO A 107 -2.73 -22.97 -13.23
C PRO A 107 -3.13 -21.83 -14.17
N SER A 108 -4.43 -21.63 -14.38
CA SER A 108 -4.99 -20.53 -15.16
C SER A 108 -5.28 -19.26 -14.34
N ASP A 109 -5.01 -19.28 -13.04
CA ASP A 109 -5.25 -18.14 -12.15
C ASP A 109 -3.96 -17.31 -12.07
N LEU A 110 -4.01 -16.09 -12.55
CA LEU A 110 -2.88 -15.15 -12.51
C LEU A 110 -2.65 -14.54 -11.11
N ALA A 111 -3.16 -15.19 -10.07
CA ALA A 111 -3.06 -14.68 -8.71
C ALA A 111 -1.61 -14.54 -8.23
N MET A 112 -0.77 -15.51 -8.57
CA MET A 112 0.64 -15.53 -8.16
C MET A 112 1.46 -14.50 -8.92
N GLU A 113 1.24 -14.36 -10.22
CA GLU A 113 1.88 -13.33 -11.04
C GLU A 113 1.49 -11.93 -10.56
N PHE A 114 0.20 -11.74 -10.23
CA PHE A 114 -0.28 -10.49 -9.66
C PHE A 114 0.36 -10.20 -8.30
N LEU A 115 0.49 -11.21 -7.44
CA LEU A 115 1.14 -11.10 -6.14
C LEU A 115 2.61 -10.72 -6.30
N PHE A 116 3.32 -11.40 -7.20
CA PHE A 116 4.72 -11.09 -7.50
C PHE A 116 4.89 -9.64 -7.97
N LEU A 117 4.07 -9.21 -8.93
CA LEU A 117 4.09 -7.82 -9.43
C LEU A 117 3.76 -6.81 -8.31
N HIS A 118 2.82 -7.13 -7.44
CA HIS A 118 2.46 -6.29 -6.30
C HIS A 118 3.63 -6.13 -5.32
N GLU A 119 4.30 -7.21 -4.95
CA GLU A 119 5.46 -7.17 -4.05
C GLU A 119 6.65 -6.45 -4.69
N ALA A 120 6.89 -6.65 -5.99
CA ALA A 120 7.94 -5.94 -6.74
C ALA A 120 7.67 -4.42 -6.75
N ASN A 121 6.45 -4.00 -7.03
CA ASN A 121 6.05 -2.58 -6.98
C ASN A 121 6.20 -1.99 -5.57
N ARG A 122 5.81 -2.74 -4.55
CA ARG A 122 5.97 -2.32 -3.15
C ARG A 122 7.43 -2.10 -2.79
N ALA A 123 8.31 -3.04 -3.16
CA ALA A 123 9.74 -2.92 -2.95
C ALA A 123 10.34 -1.69 -3.67
N ALA A 124 9.94 -1.46 -4.93
CA ALA A 124 10.36 -0.29 -5.70
C ALA A 124 9.92 1.03 -5.06
N LEU A 125 8.69 1.12 -4.56
CA LEU A 125 8.18 2.31 -3.86
C LEU A 125 8.94 2.58 -2.55
N LEU A 126 9.32 1.56 -1.80
CA LEU A 126 10.11 1.70 -0.58
C LEU A 126 11.51 2.22 -0.91
N GLU A 127 12.15 1.69 -1.95
CA GLU A 127 13.48 2.16 -2.38
C GLU A 127 13.43 3.59 -2.90
N LEU A 128 12.44 3.95 -3.70
CA LEU A 128 12.23 5.32 -4.17
C LEU A 128 12.04 6.29 -3.00
N SER A 129 11.27 5.91 -1.99
CA SER A 129 11.06 6.71 -0.77
C SER A 129 12.37 6.92 -0.01
N ARG A 130 13.22 5.90 0.06
CA ARG A 130 14.55 5.97 0.67
C ARG A 130 15.47 6.93 -0.07
N LEU A 131 15.56 6.78 -1.39
CA LEU A 131 16.37 7.65 -2.25
C LEU A 131 15.91 9.12 -2.18
N TYR A 132 14.60 9.34 -2.18
CA TYR A 132 14.05 10.70 -2.03
C TYR A 132 14.47 11.34 -0.69
N ARG A 133 14.37 10.62 0.42
CA ARG A 133 14.83 11.11 1.73
C ARG A 133 16.32 11.44 1.70
N GLN A 134 17.13 10.54 1.18
CA GLN A 134 18.59 10.74 1.08
C GLN A 134 18.96 11.97 0.23
N THR A 135 18.31 12.16 -0.91
CA THR A 135 18.52 13.33 -1.78
C THR A 135 18.13 14.62 -1.08
N ARG A 136 16.97 14.61 -0.39
CA ARG A 136 16.50 15.76 0.37
C ARG A 136 17.46 16.15 1.51
N ASP A 137 17.99 15.17 2.22
CA ASP A 137 18.94 15.42 3.32
C ASP A 137 20.26 15.95 2.79
N ARG A 138 20.76 15.42 1.67
CA ARG A 138 21.94 15.97 0.98
C ARG A 138 21.70 17.41 0.52
N SER A 139 20.56 17.70 -0.07
CA SER A 139 20.23 19.06 -0.50
C SER A 139 20.23 20.04 0.67
N ARG A 140 19.64 19.66 1.80
CA ARG A 140 19.63 20.48 3.02
C ARG A 140 21.05 20.72 3.57
N SER A 141 21.87 19.67 3.60
CA SER A 141 23.27 19.79 4.04
C SER A 141 24.08 20.74 3.14
N LEU A 142 23.89 20.66 1.83
CA LEU A 142 24.54 21.56 0.89
C LEU A 142 24.09 23.00 1.07
N THR A 143 22.80 23.24 1.25
CA THR A 143 22.26 24.59 1.48
C THR A 143 22.82 25.19 2.77
N SER A 144 22.92 24.43 3.85
CA SER A 144 23.49 24.90 5.11
C SER A 144 25.00 25.17 4.99
N SER A 145 25.73 24.34 4.24
CA SER A 145 27.15 24.55 3.98
C SER A 145 27.41 25.82 3.17
N LEU A 146 26.60 26.11 2.16
CA LEU A 146 26.67 27.33 1.37
C LEU A 146 26.40 28.56 2.23
N ALA A 147 25.36 28.53 3.09
CA ALA A 147 25.09 29.65 4.00
C ALA A 147 26.25 29.96 4.94
N LEU A 148 26.89 28.93 5.52
CA LEU A 148 28.07 29.11 6.34
C LEU A 148 29.27 29.67 5.57
N GLN A 149 29.42 29.33 4.31
CA GLN A 149 30.47 29.83 3.44
C GLN A 149 30.25 31.30 3.11
N ASP A 150 29.03 31.71 2.83
CA ASP A 150 28.66 33.10 2.58
C ASP A 150 28.86 33.97 3.82
N GLU A 151 28.51 33.51 5.02
CA GLU A 151 28.81 34.20 6.28
C GLU A 151 30.31 34.39 6.50
N ARG A 152 31.14 33.39 6.20
CA ARG A 152 32.62 33.52 6.28
C ARG A 152 33.16 34.56 5.30
N HIS A 153 32.67 34.54 4.06
CA HIS A 153 33.10 35.52 3.05
C HIS A 153 32.70 36.94 3.45
N ALA A 154 31.46 37.14 3.96
CA ALA A 154 31.03 38.42 4.47
C ALA A 154 31.92 38.94 5.65
N SER A 155 32.28 38.02 6.57
CA SER A 155 33.15 38.35 7.70
C SER A 155 34.57 38.74 7.27
N ILE A 156 35.14 38.07 6.28
CA ILE A 156 36.45 38.39 5.71
C ILE A 156 36.40 39.74 4.99
N ALA A 157 35.38 40.03 4.21
CA ALA A 157 35.18 41.30 3.53
C ALA A 157 35.12 42.47 4.53
N ALA A 158 34.34 42.31 5.62
CA ALA A 158 34.25 43.32 6.69
C ALA A 158 35.57 43.58 7.42
N LEU A 159 36.47 42.58 7.50
CA LEU A 159 37.79 42.76 8.07
C LEU A 159 38.75 43.55 7.15
N HIS A 160 38.59 43.44 5.84
CA HIS A 160 39.37 44.19 4.86
C HIS A 160 38.95 45.65 4.72
N GLU A 161 37.69 45.98 5.04
CA GLU A 161 37.16 47.34 4.99
C GLU A 161 37.49 48.19 6.23
N ARG A 162 38.17 47.62 7.25
CA ARG A 162 38.64 48.43 8.38
C ARG A 162 39.72 49.43 7.88
N PRO A 163 39.49 50.77 7.95
CA PRO A 163 40.47 51.74 7.52
C PRO A 163 41.73 51.59 8.37
N HIS A 164 42.91 51.49 7.72
CA HIS A 164 44.12 51.63 8.36
C HIS A 164 44.22 53.05 9.03
N VAL A 165 44.10 53.08 10.35
CA VAL A 165 44.38 54.28 11.11
C VAL A 165 45.88 54.52 10.94
N VAL A 166 46.22 55.37 10.00
CA VAL A 166 47.60 55.91 9.87
C VAL A 166 47.79 56.80 11.08
N LEU A 167 48.59 56.34 12.07
CA LEU A 167 49.14 57.16 13.13
C LEU A 167 50.12 58.11 12.48
N SER A 168 49.66 59.32 12.18
CA SER A 168 50.58 60.42 11.83
C SER A 168 51.40 60.74 13.07
N HIS A 169 52.66 60.37 13.01
CA HIS A 169 53.69 60.75 14.00
C HIS A 169 54.16 62.13 13.61
N ASP A 170 53.65 63.20 14.29
CA ASP A 170 54.19 64.53 14.21
C ASP A 170 55.53 64.58 14.99
N PRO A 171 56.65 65.03 14.38
CA PRO A 171 57.91 65.21 15.11
C PRO A 171 57.84 66.49 15.99
N PRO A 172 58.49 66.50 17.18
CA PRO A 172 58.48 67.65 18.07
C PRO A 172 59.35 68.80 17.50
N HIS A 173 58.73 69.98 17.37
CA HIS A 173 59.41 71.22 17.08
C HIS A 173 60.40 71.54 18.17
N ALA A 174 61.67 71.58 17.82
CA ALA A 174 62.75 72.15 18.66
C ALA A 174 62.66 73.66 18.60
N SER A 175 62.29 74.31 19.69
CA SER A 175 62.42 75.73 19.92
C SER A 175 63.87 76.06 20.26
N ARG A 176 64.52 76.86 19.44
CA ARG A 176 65.72 77.59 19.82
C ARG A 176 65.34 79.02 20.16
N SER A 177 65.73 79.46 21.34
CA SER A 177 65.78 80.88 21.74
C SER A 177 67.24 81.37 21.82
N PRO A 178 67.50 82.68 21.70
CA PRO A 178 68.79 83.26 21.47
C PRO A 178 69.69 83.33 22.70
#